data_d906444ce3201369b522406563466b16
#
_entry.id   d906444ce3201369b522406563466b16
#
_cell.length_a   1.000
_cell.length_b   1.000
_cell.length_c   1.000
_cell.angle_alpha   90.00
_cell.angle_beta   90.00
_cell.angle_gamma   90.00
#
_symmetry.space_group_name_H-M   'P 1'
#
loop_
_entity.id
_entity.type
_entity.pdbx_description
1 polymer ?
#
loop_
_entity_poly.entity_id
_entity_poly.type
_entity_poly.pdbx_seq_one_letter_code
_entity_poly.pdbx_strand_id
1 'polypeptide(L)'
;MPCFYIGSTYLCSITNNHKAMSKILNKYIWLAETIYKARKITFEEINEEWRKEIDFSGGEDLPLRTFHKWRIGVEDLLGLVIECEHKGRYAYYIANEGEIANGTLKRWLFDTITEGNLLMENQRMKDRILLQHTPTNNQQLKTILQAMRENHTLRVTYHSYYRPSA
;
A
#
# COMPACT_ATOMS: atom_id res chain seq x y z
N MET A 1 -33.75 36.58 15.17
CA MET A 1 -33.13 35.24 15.37
C MET A 1 -32.00 35.09 14.36
N PRO A 2 -30.74 35.13 14.75
CA PRO A 2 -29.63 34.91 13.83
C PRO A 2 -29.37 33.40 13.68
N CYS A 3 -29.45 32.89 12.44
CA CYS A 3 -29.01 31.57 12.08
C CYS A 3 -27.49 31.46 12.21
N PHE A 4 -27.03 30.64 13.10
CA PHE A 4 -25.64 30.18 13.18
C PHE A 4 -25.34 29.23 12.00
N TYR A 5 -24.69 29.75 10.98
CA TYR A 5 -24.09 28.97 9.89
C TYR A 5 -22.57 29.06 9.99
N ILE A 6 -21.99 28.44 11.02
CA ILE A 6 -20.53 28.29 11.18
C ILE A 6 -20.30 26.86 11.60
N GLY A 7 -20.09 25.98 10.64
CA GLY A 7 -19.73 24.58 10.93
C GLY A 7 -19.43 23.70 9.72
N SER A 8 -20.01 23.98 8.56
CA SER A 8 -19.94 23.06 7.42
C SER A 8 -18.66 23.20 6.57
N THR A 9 -18.10 24.40 6.47
CA THR A 9 -16.91 24.65 5.64
C THR A 9 -15.61 24.18 6.33
N TYR A 10 -15.51 24.30 7.64
CA TYR A 10 -14.32 23.82 8.38
C TYR A 10 -14.25 22.30 8.44
N LEU A 11 -15.35 21.61 8.67
CA LEU A 11 -15.41 20.14 8.65
C LEU A 11 -15.11 19.58 7.25
N CYS A 12 -15.58 20.24 6.19
CA CYS A 12 -15.30 19.81 4.81
C CYS A 12 -13.81 19.97 4.45
N SER A 13 -13.13 21.02 4.92
CA SER A 13 -11.71 21.21 4.69
C SER A 13 -10.83 20.22 5.46
N ILE A 14 -11.21 19.86 6.69
CA ILE A 14 -10.49 18.87 7.51
C ILE A 14 -10.65 17.47 6.91
N THR A 15 -11.84 17.08 6.52
CA THR A 15 -12.09 15.76 5.89
C THR A 15 -11.39 15.60 4.55
N ASN A 16 -11.35 16.66 3.73
CA ASN A 16 -10.63 16.64 2.46
C ASN A 16 -9.10 16.55 2.65
N ASN A 17 -8.56 17.22 3.68
CA ASN A 17 -7.13 17.21 3.97
C ASN A 17 -6.69 15.83 4.50
N HIS A 18 -7.49 15.20 5.37
CA HIS A 18 -7.25 13.83 5.84
C HIS A 18 -7.30 12.80 4.70
N LYS A 19 -8.26 12.92 3.80
CA LYS A 19 -8.39 12.03 2.63
C LYS A 19 -7.23 12.21 1.64
N ALA A 20 -6.73 13.43 1.46
CA ALA A 20 -5.58 13.72 0.61
C ALA A 20 -4.28 13.18 1.24
N MET A 21 -4.09 13.34 2.53
CA MET A 21 -2.91 12.84 3.26
C MET A 21 -2.86 11.32 3.27
N SER A 22 -3.99 10.64 3.46
CA SER A 22 -4.09 9.19 3.36
C SER A 22 -3.67 8.69 1.98
N LYS A 23 -4.13 9.34 0.90
CA LYS A 23 -3.75 8.96 -0.48
C LYS A 23 -2.26 9.13 -0.77
N ILE A 24 -1.62 10.17 -0.25
CA ILE A 24 -0.19 10.41 -0.42
C ILE A 24 0.62 9.36 0.35
N LEU A 25 0.25 9.09 1.61
CA LEU A 25 0.90 8.07 2.43
C LEU A 25 0.84 6.69 1.76
N ASN A 26 -0.31 6.32 1.20
CA ASN A 26 -0.46 5.06 0.48
C ASN A 26 0.49 4.94 -0.71
N LYS A 27 0.71 6.03 -1.46
CA LYS A 27 1.67 6.07 -2.56
C LYS A 27 3.12 5.91 -2.09
N TYR A 28 3.47 6.49 -0.94
CA TYR A 28 4.80 6.34 -0.35
C TYR A 28 5.05 4.91 0.15
N ILE A 29 4.05 4.31 0.80
CA ILE A 29 4.11 2.91 1.23
C ILE A 29 4.23 1.98 0.03
N TRP A 30 3.40 2.19 -1.00
CA TRP A 30 3.47 1.43 -2.24
C TRP A 30 4.88 1.51 -2.88
N LEU A 31 5.45 2.71 -2.99
CA LEU A 31 6.79 2.90 -3.54
C LEU A 31 7.86 2.17 -2.72
N ALA A 32 7.83 2.35 -1.39
CA ALA A 32 8.77 1.70 -0.48
C ALA A 32 8.67 0.17 -0.56
N GLU A 33 7.46 -0.39 -0.58
CA GLU A 33 7.24 -1.83 -0.72
C GLU A 33 7.69 -2.38 -2.06
N THR A 34 7.44 -1.67 -3.15
CA THR A 34 7.85 -2.08 -4.50
C THR A 34 9.37 -2.20 -4.58
N ILE A 35 10.09 -1.18 -4.10
CA ILE A 35 11.55 -1.21 -4.07
C ILE A 35 12.07 -2.30 -3.11
N TYR A 36 11.48 -2.44 -1.93
CA TYR A 36 11.88 -3.45 -0.94
C TYR A 36 11.73 -4.88 -1.47
N LYS A 37 10.61 -5.19 -2.12
CA LYS A 37 10.36 -6.53 -2.70
C LYS A 37 11.33 -6.87 -3.83
N ALA A 38 11.63 -5.90 -4.69
CA ALA A 38 12.53 -6.08 -5.81
C ALA A 38 14.02 -6.07 -5.42
N ARG A 39 14.35 -5.56 -4.21
CA ARG A 39 15.71 -5.29 -3.72
C ARG A 39 16.44 -4.23 -4.53
N LYS A 40 16.51 -4.36 -5.85
CA LYS A 40 17.05 -3.40 -6.81
C LYS A 40 16.11 -3.33 -8.01
N ILE A 41 15.67 -2.13 -8.35
CA ILE A 41 14.67 -1.91 -9.40
C ILE A 41 14.95 -0.61 -10.15
N THR A 42 14.81 -0.61 -11.46
CA THR A 42 14.96 0.60 -12.29
C THR A 42 13.70 1.46 -12.24
N PHE A 43 13.81 2.70 -12.69
CA PHE A 43 12.64 3.58 -12.78
C PHE A 43 11.58 3.04 -13.77
N GLU A 44 12.03 2.47 -14.87
CA GLU A 44 11.17 1.87 -15.89
C GLU A 44 10.35 0.70 -15.32
N GLU A 45 11.00 -0.17 -14.55
CA GLU A 45 10.33 -1.28 -13.86
C GLU A 45 9.35 -0.79 -12.79
N ILE A 46 9.71 0.27 -12.03
CA ILE A 46 8.80 0.92 -11.08
C ILE A 46 7.57 1.49 -11.81
N ASN A 47 7.77 2.11 -12.98
CA ASN A 47 6.68 2.66 -13.77
C ASN A 47 5.75 1.57 -14.33
N GLU A 48 6.29 0.41 -14.70
CA GLU A 48 5.48 -0.75 -15.10
C GLU A 48 4.62 -1.28 -13.95
N GLU A 49 5.18 -1.41 -12.75
CA GLU A 49 4.42 -1.80 -11.56
C GLU A 49 3.36 -0.74 -11.20
N TRP A 50 3.69 0.55 -11.34
CA TRP A 50 2.75 1.63 -11.12
C TRP A 50 1.52 1.55 -12.04
N ARG A 51 1.72 1.27 -13.33
CA ARG A 51 0.60 1.11 -14.28
C ARG A 51 -0.34 -0.04 -13.92
N LYS A 52 0.17 -1.10 -13.29
CA LYS A 52 -0.65 -2.25 -12.85
C LYS A 52 -1.57 -1.89 -11.68
N GLU A 53 -1.22 -0.90 -10.87
CA GLU A 53 -2.04 -0.42 -9.74
C GLU A 53 -3.11 0.57 -10.24
N ILE A 54 -4.08 0.08 -10.99
CA ILE A 54 -5.12 0.89 -11.68
C ILE A 54 -5.86 1.82 -10.73
N ASP A 55 -6.13 1.39 -9.50
CA ASP A 55 -6.84 2.17 -8.47
C ASP A 55 -6.07 3.46 -8.06
N PHE A 56 -4.75 3.48 -8.21
CA PHE A 56 -3.89 4.63 -7.89
C PHE A 56 -3.42 5.39 -9.12
N SER A 57 -3.09 4.68 -10.20
CA SER A 57 -2.48 5.23 -11.41
C SER A 57 -3.51 5.63 -12.46
N GLY A 58 -4.69 4.99 -12.46
CA GLY A 58 -5.61 5.05 -13.58
C GLY A 58 -5.03 4.43 -14.87
N GLY A 59 -3.92 3.67 -14.77
CA GLY A 59 -3.18 3.13 -15.90
C GLY A 59 -2.20 4.12 -16.55
N GLU A 60 -2.04 5.33 -15.96
CA GLU A 60 -1.12 6.36 -16.45
C GLU A 60 0.32 6.12 -15.97
N ASP A 61 1.28 6.70 -16.72
CA ASP A 61 2.70 6.67 -16.36
C ASP A 61 2.98 7.51 -15.11
N LEU A 62 3.98 7.05 -14.33
CA LEU A 62 4.52 7.82 -13.22
C LEU A 62 5.53 8.85 -13.74
N PRO A 63 5.24 10.18 -13.67
CA PRO A 63 6.22 11.18 -14.09
C PRO A 63 7.48 11.11 -13.23
N LEU A 64 8.66 11.16 -13.84
CA LEU A 64 9.96 11.11 -13.15
C LEU A 64 10.08 12.16 -12.03
N ARG A 65 9.55 13.37 -12.27
CA ARG A 65 9.50 14.44 -11.26
C ARG A 65 8.67 14.02 -10.04
N THR A 66 7.55 13.34 -10.26
CA THR A 66 6.68 12.84 -9.19
C THR A 66 7.37 11.74 -8.41
N PHE A 67 8.05 10.81 -9.08
CA PHE A 67 8.87 9.79 -8.46
C PHE A 67 9.93 10.38 -7.53
N HIS A 68 10.70 11.37 -7.99
CA HIS A 68 11.70 12.03 -7.15
C HIS A 68 11.08 12.72 -5.94
N LYS A 69 9.92 13.35 -6.10
CA LYS A 69 9.19 13.94 -4.98
C LYS A 69 8.74 12.88 -3.96
N TRP A 70 8.27 11.74 -4.44
CA TRP A 70 7.86 10.65 -3.55
C TRP A 70 9.04 10.02 -2.83
N ARG A 71 10.18 9.89 -3.49
CA ARG A 71 11.41 9.41 -2.87
C ARG A 71 11.80 10.25 -1.66
N ILE A 72 11.78 11.57 -1.80
CA ILE A 72 12.02 12.50 -0.69
C ILE A 72 10.93 12.33 0.39
N GLY A 73 9.66 12.25 0.00
CA GLY A 73 8.57 12.06 0.95
C GLY A 73 8.61 10.72 1.71
N VAL A 74 9.13 9.67 1.11
CA VAL A 74 9.40 8.38 1.78
C VAL A 74 10.49 8.55 2.84
N GLU A 75 11.57 9.27 2.51
CA GLU A 75 12.64 9.55 3.46
C GLU A 75 12.15 10.41 4.63
N ASP A 76 11.46 11.52 4.34
CA ASP A 76 10.96 12.46 5.34
C ASP A 76 9.91 11.84 6.29
N LEU A 77 8.99 11.04 5.75
CA LEU A 77 7.83 10.54 6.50
C LEU A 77 8.07 9.16 7.11
N LEU A 78 8.77 8.28 6.38
CA LEU A 78 8.98 6.89 6.77
C LEU A 78 10.40 6.63 7.27
N GLY A 79 11.33 7.58 7.08
CA GLY A 79 12.74 7.43 7.45
C GLY A 79 13.45 6.33 6.65
N LEU A 80 12.99 6.05 5.43
CA LEU A 80 13.59 5.06 4.53
C LEU A 80 14.38 5.77 3.44
N VAL A 81 15.67 5.52 3.39
CA VAL A 81 16.59 6.14 2.43
C VAL A 81 16.60 5.33 1.14
N ILE A 82 16.08 5.91 0.06
CA ILE A 82 16.09 5.31 -1.28
C ILE A 82 17.29 5.90 -2.05
N GLU A 83 18.28 5.06 -2.33
CA GLU A 83 19.45 5.42 -3.11
C GLU A 83 19.38 4.86 -4.54
N CYS A 84 20.18 5.45 -5.43
CA CYS A 84 20.33 4.99 -6.81
C CYS A 84 21.75 4.48 -7.04
N GLU A 85 21.89 3.32 -7.60
CA GLU A 85 23.19 2.79 -8.01
C GLU A 85 23.68 3.50 -9.27
N HIS A 86 24.77 4.28 -9.16
CA HIS A 86 25.31 5.07 -10.27
C HIS A 86 26.11 4.25 -11.30
N LYS A 87 26.39 2.98 -11.00
CA LYS A 87 27.11 2.07 -11.92
C LYS A 87 26.17 0.97 -12.43
N GLY A 88 26.03 0.87 -13.73
CA GLY A 88 25.22 -0.17 -14.36
C GLY A 88 23.82 0.29 -14.72
N ARG A 89 22.77 -0.36 -14.17
CA ARG A 89 21.38 -0.18 -14.58
C ARG A 89 20.65 1.01 -13.97
N TYR A 90 21.31 1.86 -13.16
CA TYR A 90 20.67 2.94 -12.40
C TYR A 90 19.47 2.46 -11.56
N ALA A 91 19.69 1.35 -10.86
CA ALA A 91 18.65 0.76 -10.02
C ALA A 91 18.54 1.46 -8.67
N TYR A 92 17.32 1.62 -8.21
CA TYR A 92 16.98 2.14 -6.89
C TYR A 92 16.88 1.00 -5.87
N TYR A 93 17.32 1.28 -4.65
CA TYR A 93 17.27 0.34 -3.52
C TYR A 93 17.10 1.09 -2.20
N ILE A 94 16.69 0.39 -1.14
CA ILE A 94 16.59 0.96 0.21
C ILE A 94 17.90 0.71 0.94
N ALA A 95 18.61 1.78 1.28
CA ALA A 95 19.93 1.70 1.93
C ALA A 95 19.83 1.17 3.38
N ASN A 96 18.74 1.48 4.09
CA ASN A 96 18.48 1.07 5.46
C ASN A 96 17.39 -0.02 5.56
N GLU A 97 17.48 -1.08 4.76
CA GLU A 97 16.49 -2.18 4.70
C GLU A 97 16.12 -2.78 6.07
N GLY A 98 17.03 -2.80 7.02
CA GLY A 98 16.78 -3.30 8.37
C GLY A 98 15.62 -2.61 9.09
N GLU A 99 15.31 -1.38 8.73
CA GLU A 99 14.21 -0.59 9.30
C GLU A 99 12.82 -1.15 8.96
N ILE A 100 12.69 -1.86 7.83
CA ILE A 100 11.44 -2.43 7.36
C ILE A 100 11.48 -3.97 7.28
N ALA A 101 12.48 -4.59 7.87
CA ALA A 101 12.60 -6.03 7.94
C ALA A 101 11.45 -6.64 8.75
N ASN A 102 11.17 -7.93 8.51
CA ASN A 102 10.14 -8.65 9.25
C ASN A 102 10.37 -8.56 10.76
N GLY A 103 9.28 -8.29 11.51
CA GLY A 103 9.32 -8.13 12.96
C GLY A 103 9.64 -6.71 13.43
N THR A 104 9.90 -5.75 12.55
CA THR A 104 10.04 -4.34 12.94
C THR A 104 8.68 -3.66 13.09
N LEU A 105 8.63 -2.59 13.91
CA LEU A 105 7.42 -1.75 14.06
C LEU A 105 7.00 -1.12 12.73
N LYS A 106 7.96 -0.69 11.90
CA LYS A 106 7.68 -0.13 10.58
C LYS A 106 7.04 -1.16 9.65
N ARG A 107 7.53 -2.41 9.65
CA ARG A 107 6.93 -3.49 8.86
C ARG A 107 5.49 -3.74 9.27
N TRP A 108 5.24 -3.86 10.57
CA TRP A 108 3.88 -4.02 11.11
C TRP A 108 2.96 -2.86 10.70
N LEU A 109 3.45 -1.63 10.74
CA LEU A 109 2.69 -0.44 10.33
C LEU A 109 2.34 -0.48 8.85
N PHE A 110 3.29 -0.87 7.98
CA PHE A 110 3.06 -1.00 6.55
C PHE A 110 2.01 -2.05 6.24
N ASP A 111 2.11 -3.22 6.84
CA ASP A 111 1.15 -4.31 6.68
C ASP A 111 -0.25 -3.85 7.11
N THR A 112 -0.36 -3.19 8.27
CA THR A 112 -1.63 -2.67 8.81
C THR A 112 -2.28 -1.65 7.89
N ILE A 113 -1.50 -0.71 7.32
CA ILE A 113 -2.02 0.32 6.42
C ILE A 113 -2.44 -0.30 5.08
N THR A 114 -1.63 -1.21 4.54
CA THR A 114 -1.94 -1.89 3.27
C THR A 114 -3.20 -2.75 3.40
N GLU A 115 -3.34 -3.52 4.48
CA GLU A 115 -4.54 -4.30 4.78
C GLU A 115 -5.77 -3.41 4.97
N GLY A 116 -5.63 -2.32 5.73
CA GLY A 116 -6.69 -1.34 5.94
C GLY A 116 -7.20 -0.73 4.64
N ASN A 117 -6.29 -0.38 3.72
CA ASN A 117 -6.67 0.15 2.41
C ASN A 117 -7.45 -0.87 1.57
N LEU A 118 -6.97 -2.12 1.50
CA LEU A 118 -7.66 -3.19 0.78
C LEU A 118 -9.08 -3.41 1.30
N LEU A 119 -9.29 -3.31 2.61
CA LEU A 119 -10.60 -3.45 3.23
C LEU A 119 -11.49 -2.24 2.94
N MET A 120 -10.93 -1.02 2.99
CA MET A 120 -11.67 0.21 2.69
C MET A 120 -12.13 0.27 1.23
N GLU A 121 -11.33 -0.17 0.29
CA GLU A 121 -11.70 -0.27 -1.14
C GLU A 121 -12.84 -1.27 -1.37
N ASN A 122 -12.95 -2.26 -0.50
CA ASN A 122 -13.94 -3.33 -0.59
C ASN A 122 -15.10 -3.19 0.43
N GLN A 123 -15.44 -1.97 0.85
CA GLN A 123 -16.49 -1.71 1.86
C GLN A 123 -17.85 -2.36 1.56
N ARG A 124 -18.19 -2.57 0.29
CA ARG A 124 -19.44 -3.24 -0.12
C ARG A 124 -19.48 -4.72 0.30
N MET A 125 -18.33 -5.29 0.64
CA MET A 125 -18.20 -6.70 1.05
C MET A 125 -17.90 -6.87 2.54
N LYS A 126 -17.95 -5.79 3.34
CA LYS A 126 -17.61 -5.80 4.78
C LYS A 126 -18.37 -6.87 5.57
N ASP A 127 -19.64 -7.12 5.22
CA ASP A 127 -20.48 -8.09 5.90
C ASP A 127 -20.11 -9.56 5.59
N ARG A 128 -19.21 -9.76 4.61
CA ARG A 128 -18.69 -11.07 4.18
C ARG A 128 -17.27 -11.32 4.66
N ILE A 129 -16.66 -10.35 5.35
CA ILE A 129 -15.27 -10.39 5.80
C ILE A 129 -15.25 -10.39 7.32
N LEU A 130 -14.79 -11.49 7.91
CA LEU A 130 -14.52 -11.58 9.35
C LEU A 130 -13.07 -11.22 9.61
N LEU A 131 -12.85 -10.09 10.28
CA LEU A 131 -11.50 -9.64 10.63
C LEU A 131 -11.03 -10.35 11.89
N GLN A 132 -9.98 -11.14 11.78
CA GLN A 132 -9.23 -11.66 12.92
C GLN A 132 -7.83 -11.01 12.94
N HIS A 133 -7.32 -10.69 14.12
CA HIS A 133 -5.97 -10.17 14.32
C HIS A 133 -4.91 -11.26 14.11
N THR A 134 -4.81 -11.78 12.88
CA THR A 134 -3.74 -12.69 12.48
C THR A 134 -2.90 -11.99 11.40
N PRO A 135 -1.56 -12.13 11.41
CA PRO A 135 -0.74 -11.58 10.36
C PRO A 135 -1.13 -12.23 9.03
N THR A 136 -1.77 -11.45 8.16
CA THR A 136 -2.30 -11.91 6.89
C THR A 136 -1.25 -11.69 5.80
N ASN A 137 -1.07 -12.65 4.92
CA ASN A 137 -0.29 -12.46 3.71
C ASN A 137 -1.09 -11.59 2.74
N ASN A 138 -0.67 -10.35 2.57
CA ASN A 138 -1.35 -9.35 1.71
C ASN A 138 -1.63 -9.86 0.29
N GLN A 139 -0.76 -10.71 -0.26
CA GLN A 139 -0.96 -11.28 -1.60
C GLN A 139 -2.18 -12.21 -1.65
N GLN A 140 -2.34 -13.05 -0.64
CA GLN A 140 -3.49 -13.94 -0.54
C GLN A 140 -4.79 -13.16 -0.35
N LEU A 141 -4.76 -12.12 0.50
CA LEU A 141 -5.90 -11.23 0.70
C LEU A 141 -6.32 -10.54 -0.61
N LYS A 142 -5.37 -9.98 -1.37
CA LYS A 142 -5.64 -9.37 -2.70
C LYS A 142 -6.35 -10.36 -3.62
N THR A 143 -5.83 -11.59 -3.73
CA THR A 143 -6.41 -12.63 -4.60
C THR A 143 -7.84 -12.98 -4.18
N ILE A 144 -8.10 -13.13 -2.88
CA ILE A 144 -9.43 -13.42 -2.36
C ILE A 144 -10.40 -12.28 -2.66
N LEU A 145 -10.01 -11.04 -2.37
CA LEU A 145 -10.86 -9.87 -2.59
C LEU A 145 -11.17 -9.66 -4.07
N GLN A 146 -10.19 -9.90 -4.96
CA GLN A 146 -10.41 -9.84 -6.41
C GLN A 146 -11.43 -10.90 -6.86
N ALA A 147 -11.27 -12.16 -6.45
CA ALA A 147 -12.21 -13.21 -6.77
C ALA A 147 -13.62 -12.93 -6.23
N MET A 148 -13.75 -12.36 -5.02
CA MET A 148 -15.04 -11.92 -4.47
C MET A 148 -15.68 -10.80 -5.28
N ARG A 149 -14.90 -9.85 -5.78
CA ARG A 149 -15.34 -8.72 -6.61
C ARG A 149 -15.85 -9.21 -7.97
N GLU A 150 -15.14 -10.16 -8.56
CA GLU A 150 -15.44 -10.73 -9.89
C GLU A 150 -16.42 -11.92 -9.83
N ASN A 151 -16.86 -12.33 -8.63
CA ASN A 151 -17.68 -13.53 -8.39
C ASN A 151 -17.05 -14.81 -8.93
N HIS A 152 -15.72 -14.93 -8.86
CA HIS A 152 -14.99 -16.13 -9.25
C HIS A 152 -14.85 -17.09 -8.08
N THR A 153 -14.71 -18.39 -8.39
CA THR A 153 -14.40 -19.44 -7.42
C THR A 153 -12.89 -19.55 -7.22
N LEU A 154 -12.47 -19.80 -5.98
CA LEU A 154 -11.07 -20.06 -5.64
C LEU A 154 -10.84 -21.50 -5.25
N ARG A 155 -9.73 -22.08 -5.72
CA ARG A 155 -9.22 -23.36 -5.19
C ARG A 155 -8.22 -23.06 -4.08
N VAL A 156 -8.54 -23.46 -2.84
CA VAL A 156 -7.72 -23.21 -1.67
C VAL A 156 -7.11 -24.53 -1.18
N THR A 157 -5.78 -24.54 -0.96
CA THR A 157 -5.11 -25.63 -0.25
C THR A 157 -5.07 -25.26 1.23
N TYR A 158 -5.76 -26.02 2.07
CA TYR A 158 -5.88 -25.76 3.49
C TYR A 158 -5.19 -26.85 4.31
N HIS A 159 -4.28 -26.46 5.20
CA HIS A 159 -3.66 -27.32 6.19
C HIS A 159 -4.27 -27.06 7.56
N SER A 160 -5.00 -28.03 8.11
CA SER A 160 -5.59 -27.90 9.45
C SER A 160 -4.56 -28.20 10.53
N TYR A 161 -4.50 -27.33 11.55
CA TYR A 161 -3.66 -27.58 12.74
C TYR A 161 -4.12 -28.80 13.57
N TYR A 162 -5.38 -29.24 13.41
CA TYR A 162 -6.01 -30.30 14.21
C TYR A 162 -5.94 -31.69 13.58
N ARG A 163 -5.37 -31.84 12.40
CA ARG A 163 -5.14 -33.17 11.80
C ARG A 163 -3.66 -33.30 11.50
N PRO A 164 -2.89 -34.08 12.31
CA PRO A 164 -1.61 -34.52 11.88
C PRO A 164 -1.81 -35.34 10.59
N SER A 165 -1.02 -35.01 9.56
CA SER A 165 -0.99 -35.77 8.30
C SER A 165 -0.77 -37.23 8.61
N ALA A 166 -1.73 -38.09 8.25
CA ALA A 166 -1.57 -39.55 8.24
C ALA A 166 -0.59 -39.93 7.14
#